data_bfd5636e45296d7b12b2375b2024571a
#
_entry.id   bfd5636e45296d7b12b2375b2024571a
#
_cell.length_a   1.000
_cell.length_b   1.000
_cell.length_c   1.000
_cell.angle_alpha   90.00
_cell.angle_beta   90.00
_cell.angle_gamma   90.00
#
_symmetry.space_group_name_H-M   'P 1'
#
loop_
_entity.id
_entity.type
_entity.pdbx_description
1 polymer ?
#
loop_
_entity_poly.entity_id
_entity_poly.type
_entity_poly.pdbx_seq_one_letter_code
_entity_poly.pdbx_strand_id
1 'polypeptide(L)'
;YKGIEVARNEQFAVYDMNFVKSDYKSAVGAKANEVLVNVWNWDEDWTVSVTENGQPLTATRVYRKDPTHYTWQKDVLEPAHAPGSPNSTYLTGYTAHMFSAIAQVPGSTIKVVVTDPFGGVYEKTIVREIPSNLPAQWVFTKGVNVDEFVVDNKMPSATGKGYISYISNCDPALDVNNKIARANTAGEPYITGGWPGDWWLFTIPEMTIKAGTVINAKFHARASGTGMKYWMLEYYDGGEWKPGAPLQTTTVGEGDQAQTFSYNYEMMNTDHCLIDRNMTFEHAINNGDILIRLRCMANWQASGKGALAAPNGGTHRISVQNNINPTISIVQ
;
A
#
# COMPACT_ATOMS: atom_id res chain seq x y z
N TYR A 1 -2.15 -15.59 39.31
CA TYR A 1 -1.01 -14.73 38.95
C TYR A 1 -0.39 -14.19 40.23
N LYS A 2 0.62 -14.86 40.75
CA LYS A 2 1.31 -14.39 41.94
C LYS A 2 2.12 -13.14 41.59
N GLY A 3 1.70 -11.98 42.08
CA GLY A 3 2.53 -10.79 42.20
C GLY A 3 2.48 -9.77 41.05
N ILE A 4 1.55 -9.87 40.10
CA ILE A 4 1.29 -8.82 39.14
C ILE A 4 -0.07 -8.22 39.47
N GLU A 5 -0.09 -7.00 39.95
CA GLU A 5 -1.30 -6.19 40.05
C GLU A 5 -1.76 -5.84 38.62
N VAL A 6 -2.79 -6.51 38.12
CA VAL A 6 -3.44 -6.09 36.88
C VAL A 6 -4.24 -4.83 37.21
N ALA A 7 -3.89 -3.73 36.58
CA ALA A 7 -4.60 -2.47 36.78
C ALA A 7 -6.08 -2.67 36.42
N ARG A 8 -7.00 -2.11 37.24
CA ARG A 8 -8.46 -2.28 37.04
C ARG A 8 -8.95 -1.80 35.67
N ASN A 9 -8.20 -0.98 34.99
CA ASN A 9 -8.46 -0.49 33.64
C ASN A 9 -7.91 -1.40 32.52
N GLU A 10 -7.19 -2.49 32.85
CA GLU A 10 -6.74 -3.46 31.88
C GLU A 10 -7.75 -4.61 31.75
N GLN A 11 -8.78 -4.41 30.90
CA GLN A 11 -9.81 -5.42 30.63
C GLN A 11 -9.65 -6.07 29.26
N PHE A 12 -8.71 -5.60 28.43
CA PHE A 12 -8.51 -6.10 27.09
C PHE A 12 -7.09 -5.84 26.56
N ALA A 13 -6.71 -6.60 25.55
CA ALA A 13 -5.48 -6.40 24.78
C ALA A 13 -5.80 -6.00 23.33
N VAL A 14 -4.94 -5.19 22.75
CA VAL A 14 -5.01 -4.76 21.34
C VAL A 14 -3.73 -5.17 20.63
N TYR A 15 -3.86 -5.80 19.47
CA TYR A 15 -2.75 -6.28 18.66
C TYR A 15 -2.84 -5.69 17.25
N ASP A 16 -1.76 -5.05 16.78
CA ASP A 16 -1.55 -4.82 15.36
C ASP A 16 -1.00 -6.10 14.74
N MET A 17 -1.82 -6.76 13.93
CA MET A 17 -1.48 -8.06 13.35
C MET A 17 -0.34 -7.98 12.34
N ASN A 18 0.05 -6.79 11.86
CA ASN A 18 1.24 -6.64 11.02
C ASN A 18 2.53 -7.00 11.78
N PHE A 19 2.55 -6.82 13.11
CA PHE A 19 3.72 -7.04 13.98
C PHE A 19 3.66 -8.32 14.81
N VAL A 20 2.61 -9.10 14.65
CA VAL A 20 2.52 -10.42 15.26
C VAL A 20 3.31 -11.44 14.44
N LYS A 21 3.87 -12.47 15.09
CA LYS A 21 4.67 -13.51 14.44
C LYS A 21 3.95 -14.16 13.26
N SER A 22 4.71 -14.48 12.21
CA SER A 22 4.19 -15.01 10.95
C SER A 22 3.52 -16.37 11.08
N ASP A 23 4.02 -17.23 11.97
CA ASP A 23 3.46 -18.55 12.25
C ASP A 23 2.06 -18.44 12.89
N TYR A 24 1.87 -17.48 13.82
CA TYR A 24 0.55 -17.17 14.35
C TYR A 24 -0.39 -16.68 13.26
N LYS A 25 0.05 -15.69 12.45
CA LYS A 25 -0.77 -15.16 11.36
C LYS A 25 -1.25 -16.23 10.41
N SER A 26 -0.36 -17.15 10.04
CA SER A 26 -0.69 -18.29 9.19
C SER A 26 -1.67 -19.26 9.87
N ALA A 27 -1.46 -19.55 11.16
CA ALA A 27 -2.31 -20.49 11.92
C ALA A 27 -3.76 -20.02 12.09
N VAL A 28 -4.00 -18.70 12.08
CA VAL A 28 -5.35 -18.11 12.30
C VAL A 28 -5.95 -17.48 11.04
N GLY A 29 -5.27 -17.51 9.91
CA GLY A 29 -5.74 -16.84 8.69
C GLY A 29 -5.89 -15.33 8.87
N ALA A 30 -4.89 -14.68 9.47
CA ALA A 30 -4.89 -13.25 9.70
C ALA A 30 -4.90 -12.47 8.39
N LYS A 31 -5.66 -11.38 8.36
CA LYS A 31 -5.72 -10.47 7.21
C LYS A 31 -4.64 -9.39 7.30
N ALA A 32 -4.26 -8.84 6.17
CA ALA A 32 -3.41 -7.67 6.13
C ALA A 32 -4.09 -6.49 6.86
N ASN A 33 -3.31 -5.70 7.61
CA ASN A 33 -3.78 -4.54 8.37
C ASN A 33 -4.87 -4.85 9.41
N GLU A 34 -4.99 -6.09 9.83
CA GLU A 34 -5.94 -6.49 10.85
C GLU A 34 -5.50 -5.97 12.23
N VAL A 35 -6.43 -5.40 12.95
CA VAL A 35 -6.32 -5.08 14.39
C VAL A 35 -7.19 -6.09 15.13
N LEU A 36 -6.58 -6.81 16.06
CA LEU A 36 -7.25 -7.82 16.86
C LEU A 36 -7.38 -7.31 18.32
N VAL A 37 -8.58 -7.42 18.87
CA VAL A 37 -8.87 -7.02 20.25
C VAL A 37 -9.32 -8.26 21.02
N ASN A 38 -8.68 -8.55 22.14
CA ASN A 38 -9.12 -9.61 23.07
C ASN A 38 -9.69 -8.98 24.34
N VAL A 39 -10.99 -9.11 24.55
CA VAL A 39 -11.71 -8.62 25.75
C VAL A 39 -11.88 -9.80 26.71
N TRP A 40 -11.15 -9.81 27.82
CA TRP A 40 -10.95 -11.01 28.63
C TRP A 40 -12.21 -11.61 29.28
N ASN A 41 -13.15 -10.76 29.70
CA ASN A 41 -14.42 -11.18 30.35
C ASN A 41 -15.65 -10.79 29.53
N TRP A 42 -15.48 -10.68 28.20
CA TRP A 42 -16.56 -10.24 27.33
C TRP A 42 -17.77 -11.18 27.37
N ASP A 43 -18.96 -10.61 27.46
CA ASP A 43 -20.23 -11.26 27.17
C ASP A 43 -21.09 -10.38 26.23
N GLU A 44 -22.32 -10.80 25.95
CA GLU A 44 -23.16 -10.16 24.90
C GLU A 44 -23.64 -8.75 25.28
N ASP A 45 -23.62 -8.40 26.57
CA ASP A 45 -23.99 -7.08 27.04
C ASP A 45 -22.85 -6.05 27.00
N TRP A 46 -21.63 -6.49 26.64
CA TRP A 46 -20.48 -5.60 26.45
C TRP A 46 -20.45 -5.01 25.06
N THR A 47 -20.01 -3.77 24.95
CA THR A 47 -19.79 -3.12 23.65
C THR A 47 -18.32 -2.93 23.37
N VAL A 48 -17.94 -3.11 22.09
CA VAL A 48 -16.56 -2.90 21.60
C VAL A 48 -16.61 -1.95 20.42
N SER A 49 -15.95 -0.81 20.56
CA SER A 49 -15.81 0.21 19.52
C SER A 49 -14.36 0.36 19.14
N VAL A 50 -14.07 0.39 17.85
CA VAL A 50 -12.73 0.60 17.30
C VAL A 50 -12.78 1.79 16.35
N THR A 51 -11.85 2.72 16.52
CA THR A 51 -11.69 3.86 15.60
C THR A 51 -10.27 3.94 15.07
N GLU A 52 -10.12 4.40 13.84
CA GLU A 52 -8.85 4.72 13.20
C GLU A 52 -8.78 6.21 12.91
N ASN A 53 -7.81 6.92 13.50
CA ASN A 53 -7.69 8.38 13.39
C ASN A 53 -9.01 9.11 13.71
N GLY A 54 -9.79 8.57 14.68
CA GLY A 54 -11.09 9.10 15.07
C GLY A 54 -12.28 8.66 14.20
N GLN A 55 -12.06 7.96 13.10
CA GLN A 55 -13.11 7.42 12.23
C GLN A 55 -13.48 5.98 12.63
N PRO A 56 -14.76 5.61 12.70
CA PRO A 56 -15.17 4.28 13.13
C PRO A 56 -14.74 3.19 12.14
N LEU A 57 -14.25 2.08 12.69
CA LEU A 57 -14.02 0.84 11.96
C LEU A 57 -15.06 -0.20 12.37
N THR A 58 -15.45 -1.04 11.41
CA THR A 58 -16.32 -2.19 11.71
C THR A 58 -15.52 -3.24 12.48
N ALA A 59 -15.85 -3.44 13.75
CA ALA A 59 -15.31 -4.51 14.57
C ALA A 59 -16.24 -5.73 14.49
N THR A 60 -15.70 -6.87 14.07
CA THR A 60 -16.45 -8.14 13.94
C THR A 60 -15.92 -9.15 14.93
N ARG A 61 -16.82 -9.80 15.67
CA ARG A 61 -16.47 -10.88 16.59
C ARG A 61 -15.90 -12.06 15.83
N VAL A 62 -14.78 -12.61 16.31
CA VAL A 62 -14.07 -13.75 15.69
C VAL A 62 -13.69 -14.78 16.75
N TYR A 63 -13.60 -16.04 16.31
CA TYR A 63 -13.17 -17.14 17.16
C TYR A 63 -11.72 -17.46 16.86
N ARG A 64 -10.80 -17.06 17.72
CA ARG A 64 -9.35 -17.13 17.50
C ARG A 64 -8.56 -17.38 18.76
N LYS A 65 -7.30 -17.76 18.61
CA LYS A 65 -6.32 -17.83 19.69
C LYS A 65 -5.78 -16.44 20.01
N ASP A 66 -5.45 -16.20 21.28
CA ASP A 66 -4.78 -14.96 21.67
C ASP A 66 -3.31 -14.96 21.19
N PRO A 67 -2.82 -13.89 20.53
CA PRO A 67 -1.45 -13.81 20.01
C PRO A 67 -0.36 -13.96 21.07
N THR A 68 -0.53 -13.31 22.24
CA THR A 68 0.45 -13.39 23.34
C THR A 68 0.51 -14.79 23.90
N HIS A 69 -0.65 -15.40 24.13
CA HIS A 69 -0.73 -16.76 24.67
C HIS A 69 -0.15 -17.78 23.69
N TYR A 70 -0.45 -17.67 22.40
CA TYR A 70 0.12 -18.52 21.37
C TYR A 70 1.64 -18.40 21.31
N THR A 71 2.16 -17.18 21.33
CA THR A 71 3.60 -16.92 21.30
C THR A 71 4.30 -17.50 22.51
N TRP A 72 3.73 -17.27 23.71
CA TRP A 72 4.28 -17.85 24.94
C TRP A 72 4.29 -19.38 24.91
N GLN A 73 3.25 -20.00 24.41
CA GLN A 73 3.21 -21.45 24.23
C GLN A 73 4.32 -21.93 23.31
N LYS A 74 4.48 -21.31 22.15
CA LYS A 74 5.48 -21.70 21.15
C LYS A 74 6.91 -21.48 21.61
N ASP A 75 7.18 -20.36 22.26
CA ASP A 75 8.53 -19.94 22.60
C ASP A 75 9.00 -20.47 23.96
N VAL A 76 8.09 -20.72 24.88
CA VAL A 76 8.42 -21.07 26.27
C VAL A 76 8.00 -22.48 26.63
N LEU A 77 6.75 -22.86 26.33
CA LEU A 77 6.24 -24.16 26.81
C LEU A 77 6.61 -25.32 25.90
N GLU A 78 6.47 -25.20 24.59
CA GLU A 78 6.81 -26.28 23.66
C GLU A 78 8.29 -26.68 23.74
N PRO A 79 9.26 -25.76 23.82
CA PRO A 79 10.65 -26.13 24.02
C PRO A 79 10.96 -26.76 25.38
N ALA A 80 10.16 -26.46 26.42
CA ALA A 80 10.35 -27.01 27.76
C ALA A 80 9.73 -28.40 27.97
N HIS A 81 8.93 -28.87 27.01
CA HIS A 81 8.25 -30.18 27.12
C HIS A 81 8.68 -31.13 26.00
N ALA A 82 8.85 -32.40 26.36
CA ALA A 82 9.15 -33.44 25.38
C ALA A 82 8.01 -33.57 24.34
N PRO A 83 8.31 -33.87 23.07
CA PRO A 83 7.32 -34.12 22.04
C PRO A 83 6.30 -35.18 22.50
N GLY A 84 4.99 -34.86 22.40
CA GLY A 84 3.90 -35.75 22.82
C GLY A 84 3.43 -35.62 24.27
N SER A 85 3.95 -34.62 25.01
CA SER A 85 3.44 -34.33 26.35
C SER A 85 1.98 -33.88 26.29
N PRO A 86 1.04 -34.45 27.08
CA PRO A 86 -0.38 -34.10 27.06
C PRO A 86 -0.68 -32.63 27.48
N ASN A 87 0.29 -31.96 28.06
CA ASN A 87 0.10 -30.57 28.53
C ASN A 87 0.19 -29.50 27.42
N SER A 88 0.64 -29.84 26.21
CA SER A 88 0.69 -28.93 25.09
C SER A 88 -0.71 -28.52 24.56
N THR A 89 -1.72 -29.32 24.85
CA THR A 89 -3.10 -29.14 24.32
C THR A 89 -3.92 -28.08 25.07
N TYR A 90 -3.61 -27.84 26.34
CA TYR A 90 -4.40 -26.93 27.18
C TYR A 90 -4.18 -25.44 26.91
N LEU A 91 -3.16 -25.11 26.17
CA LEU A 91 -2.70 -23.72 26.09
C LEU A 91 -3.07 -23.01 24.78
N THR A 92 -3.54 -23.76 23.78
CA THR A 92 -3.90 -23.23 22.47
C THR A 92 -5.40 -23.03 22.25
N GLY A 93 -6.15 -22.81 23.33
CA GLY A 93 -7.60 -22.62 23.25
C GLY A 93 -7.98 -21.45 22.35
N TYR A 94 -8.96 -21.67 21.47
CA TYR A 94 -9.65 -20.59 20.81
C TYR A 94 -10.58 -19.91 21.79
N THR A 95 -10.72 -18.59 21.67
CA THR A 95 -11.68 -17.81 22.45
C THR A 95 -12.62 -17.05 21.52
N ALA A 96 -13.87 -16.90 21.98
CA ALA A 96 -14.89 -16.12 21.31
C ALA A 96 -14.92 -14.66 21.78
N HIS A 97 -13.96 -14.26 22.63
CA HIS A 97 -13.85 -12.90 23.17
C HIS A 97 -13.00 -11.98 22.27
N MET A 98 -12.78 -12.36 21.03
CA MET A 98 -11.93 -11.65 20.09
C MET A 98 -12.75 -10.85 19.09
N PHE A 99 -12.25 -9.66 18.78
CA PHE A 99 -12.82 -8.77 17.76
C PHE A 99 -11.75 -8.40 16.74
N SER A 100 -12.14 -8.43 15.47
CA SER A 100 -11.27 -8.10 14.33
C SER A 100 -11.80 -6.86 13.63
N ALA A 101 -10.95 -5.89 13.41
CA ALA A 101 -11.19 -4.73 12.56
C ALA A 101 -10.07 -4.61 11.53
N ILE A 102 -10.39 -4.12 10.34
CA ILE A 102 -9.38 -3.90 9.29
C ILE A 102 -9.07 -2.42 9.21
N ALA A 103 -7.86 -2.07 9.61
CA ALA A 103 -7.35 -0.71 9.50
C ALA A 103 -7.02 -0.38 8.04
N GLN A 104 -7.21 0.88 7.65
CA GLN A 104 -7.05 1.33 6.27
C GLN A 104 -5.71 2.05 6.06
N VAL A 105 -5.18 2.68 7.09
CA VAL A 105 -4.01 3.56 7.01
C VAL A 105 -2.87 2.99 7.85
N PRO A 106 -1.73 2.61 7.25
CA PRO A 106 -0.52 2.27 8.01
C PRO A 106 -0.04 3.46 8.85
N GLY A 107 0.51 3.20 10.03
CA GLY A 107 0.93 4.26 10.94
C GLY A 107 -0.20 5.01 11.65
N SER A 108 -1.44 4.59 11.45
CA SER A 108 -2.60 5.23 12.06
C SER A 108 -2.69 5.00 13.57
N THR A 109 -3.41 5.89 14.23
CA THR A 109 -3.78 5.73 15.64
C THR A 109 -5.08 4.95 15.73
N ILE A 110 -5.04 3.80 16.39
CA ILE A 110 -6.23 2.98 16.71
C ILE A 110 -6.61 3.24 18.16
N LYS A 111 -7.85 3.69 18.36
CA LYS A 111 -8.45 3.77 19.69
C LYS A 111 -9.53 2.70 19.82
N VAL A 112 -9.44 1.92 20.87
CA VAL A 112 -10.43 0.90 21.24
C VAL A 112 -11.10 1.36 22.52
N VAL A 113 -12.43 1.31 22.53
CA VAL A 113 -13.26 1.57 23.71
C VAL A 113 -14.12 0.35 23.96
N VAL A 114 -14.04 -0.16 25.17
CA VAL A 114 -14.84 -1.29 25.66
C VAL A 114 -15.70 -0.80 26.81
N THR A 115 -17.00 -1.08 26.76
CA THR A 115 -17.92 -0.71 27.84
C THR A 115 -18.59 -1.96 28.38
N ASP A 116 -18.54 -2.15 29.70
CA ASP A 116 -19.20 -3.23 30.39
C ASP A 116 -20.70 -2.89 30.71
N PRO A 117 -21.54 -3.86 31.06
CA PRO A 117 -22.96 -3.62 31.37
C PRO A 117 -23.20 -2.83 32.66
N PHE A 118 -22.15 -2.61 33.46
CA PHE A 118 -22.23 -1.83 34.71
C PHE A 118 -21.82 -0.37 34.51
N GLY A 119 -21.52 0.05 33.27
CA GLY A 119 -21.11 1.41 32.91
C GLY A 119 -19.64 1.67 33.07
N GLY A 120 -18.82 0.65 33.28
CA GLY A 120 -17.36 0.75 33.21
C GLY A 120 -16.89 0.99 31.77
N VAL A 121 -16.07 2.02 31.56
CA VAL A 121 -15.49 2.35 30.23
C VAL A 121 -14.00 2.16 30.30
N TYR A 122 -13.48 1.35 29.40
CA TYR A 122 -12.07 1.00 29.29
C TYR A 122 -11.56 1.43 27.93
N GLU A 123 -10.44 2.17 27.90
CA GLU A 123 -9.91 2.72 26.66
C GLU A 123 -8.44 2.32 26.48
N LYS A 124 -8.07 1.99 25.26
CA LYS A 124 -6.68 1.79 24.88
C LYS A 124 -6.42 2.39 23.51
N THR A 125 -5.31 3.11 23.41
CA THR A 125 -4.85 3.68 22.15
C THR A 125 -3.50 3.05 21.80
N ILE A 126 -3.37 2.59 20.56
CA ILE A 126 -2.08 2.19 19.98
C ILE A 126 -1.82 3.05 18.76
N VAL A 127 -0.56 3.41 18.54
CA VAL A 127 -0.09 3.95 17.26
C VAL A 127 0.47 2.75 16.51
N ARG A 128 -0.12 2.47 15.33
CA ARG A 128 0.36 1.38 14.50
C ARG A 128 1.75 1.74 13.97
N GLU A 129 2.67 0.83 14.09
CA GLU A 129 3.97 1.01 13.50
C GLU A 129 3.87 0.89 11.97
N ILE A 130 4.69 1.65 11.26
CA ILE A 130 4.86 1.48 9.82
C ILE A 130 5.85 0.33 9.64
N PRO A 131 5.48 -0.75 8.90
CA PRO A 131 6.43 -1.80 8.61
C PRO A 131 7.70 -1.22 7.99
N SER A 132 8.86 -1.58 8.51
CA SER A 132 10.15 -1.07 8.02
C SER A 132 10.41 -1.39 6.54
N ASN A 133 9.70 -2.39 6.02
CA ASN A 133 9.73 -2.78 4.61
C ASN A 133 8.71 -2.04 3.72
N LEU A 134 7.96 -1.05 4.26
CA LEU A 134 6.97 -0.27 3.52
C LEU A 134 7.37 1.21 3.48
N PRO A 135 8.33 1.62 2.65
CA PRO A 135 8.79 3.00 2.56
C PRO A 135 7.70 3.99 2.16
N ALA A 136 6.75 3.57 1.31
CA ALA A 136 5.62 4.41 0.92
C ALA A 136 4.40 3.61 0.47
N GLN A 137 3.22 4.11 0.85
CA GLN A 137 1.93 3.65 0.34
C GLN A 137 1.00 4.85 0.14
N TRP A 138 0.26 4.83 -0.96
CA TRP A 138 -0.78 5.82 -1.26
C TRP A 138 -2.16 5.17 -1.10
N VAL A 139 -3.04 5.84 -0.37
CA VAL A 139 -4.43 5.41 -0.17
C VAL A 139 -5.33 6.46 -0.83
N PHE A 140 -6.07 6.06 -1.85
CA PHE A 140 -7.00 6.95 -2.53
C PHE A 140 -8.39 6.78 -1.95
N THR A 141 -8.94 7.89 -1.45
CA THR A 141 -10.24 7.90 -0.79
C THR A 141 -11.29 8.49 -1.70
N LYS A 142 -12.36 7.74 -1.93
CA LYS A 142 -13.50 8.19 -2.75
C LYS A 142 -14.11 9.48 -2.19
N GLY A 143 -14.36 10.43 -3.07
CA GLY A 143 -14.98 11.71 -2.72
C GLY A 143 -14.04 12.76 -2.13
N VAL A 144 -12.76 12.42 -1.94
CA VAL A 144 -11.74 13.40 -1.52
C VAL A 144 -11.16 14.07 -2.77
N ASN A 145 -11.07 15.39 -2.75
CA ASN A 145 -10.47 16.15 -3.84
C ASN A 145 -8.93 16.03 -3.74
N VAL A 146 -8.30 15.50 -4.79
CA VAL A 146 -6.84 15.38 -4.87
C VAL A 146 -6.17 16.75 -4.83
N ASP A 147 -6.81 17.79 -5.38
CA ASP A 147 -6.26 19.13 -5.41
C ASP A 147 -5.95 19.68 -4.00
N GLU A 148 -6.65 19.19 -2.97
CA GLU A 148 -6.39 19.56 -1.58
C GLU A 148 -5.10 18.93 -1.01
N PHE A 149 -4.61 17.85 -1.64
CA PHE A 149 -3.43 17.10 -1.20
C PHE A 149 -2.22 17.26 -2.12
N VAL A 150 -2.38 17.91 -3.27
CA VAL A 150 -1.29 18.11 -4.23
C VAL A 150 -0.68 19.49 -4.05
N VAL A 151 0.52 19.53 -3.51
CA VAL A 151 1.32 20.75 -3.41
C VAL A 151 2.50 20.63 -4.37
N ASP A 152 2.74 21.64 -5.17
CA ASP A 152 3.85 21.67 -6.14
C ASP A 152 3.91 20.44 -7.07
N ASN A 153 2.74 20.01 -7.57
CA ASN A 153 2.60 18.82 -8.39
C ASN A 153 3.09 17.51 -7.73
N LYS A 154 3.05 17.44 -6.40
CA LYS A 154 3.43 16.28 -5.60
C LYS A 154 2.26 15.80 -4.76
N MET A 155 1.87 14.54 -4.95
CA MET A 155 0.87 13.88 -4.11
C MET A 155 1.59 13.03 -3.05
N PRO A 156 1.52 13.43 -1.77
CA PRO A 156 2.22 12.69 -0.71
C PRO A 156 1.63 11.30 -0.52
N SER A 157 2.45 10.37 -0.04
CA SER A 157 2.00 9.07 0.42
C SER A 157 1.16 9.20 1.70
N ALA A 158 0.20 8.30 1.88
CA ALA A 158 -0.53 8.17 3.14
C ALA A 158 0.35 7.56 4.24
N THR A 159 1.38 6.82 3.85
CA THR A 159 2.35 6.18 4.73
C THR A 159 3.74 6.40 4.20
N GLY A 160 4.69 6.65 5.09
CA GLY A 160 6.08 6.91 4.75
C GLY A 160 6.30 8.34 4.24
N LYS A 161 7.44 8.56 3.60
CA LYS A 161 7.86 9.90 3.12
C LYS A 161 7.70 10.07 1.60
N GLY A 162 7.10 9.10 0.92
CA GLY A 162 7.02 9.10 -0.54
C GLY A 162 6.04 10.14 -1.09
N TYR A 163 6.25 10.49 -2.34
CA TYR A 163 5.27 11.25 -3.13
C TYR A 163 5.25 10.79 -4.59
N ILE A 164 4.08 10.92 -5.21
CA ILE A 164 3.89 10.77 -6.65
C ILE A 164 3.89 12.15 -7.29
N SER A 165 4.63 12.32 -8.36
CA SER A 165 4.59 13.52 -9.19
C SER A 165 4.42 13.15 -10.67
N TYR A 166 4.03 14.11 -11.47
CA TYR A 166 4.01 14.00 -12.93
C TYR A 166 4.99 15.01 -13.50
N ILE A 167 5.85 14.55 -14.36
CA ILE A 167 6.87 15.40 -15.01
C ILE A 167 6.64 15.33 -16.50
N SER A 168 6.41 16.47 -17.09
CA SER A 168 6.24 16.60 -18.52
C SER A 168 7.52 17.10 -19.19
N ASN A 169 7.75 16.53 -20.35
CA ASN A 169 8.81 16.94 -21.27
C ASN A 169 8.27 17.81 -22.41
N CYS A 170 6.98 18.16 -22.36
CA CYS A 170 6.32 18.97 -23.36
C CYS A 170 6.73 20.43 -23.25
N ASP A 171 6.70 21.12 -24.39
CA ASP A 171 6.81 22.58 -24.40
C ASP A 171 5.73 23.21 -23.51
N PRO A 172 6.09 23.98 -22.46
CA PRO A 172 5.12 24.63 -21.58
C PRO A 172 4.07 25.48 -22.28
N ALA A 173 4.37 25.98 -23.47
CA ALA A 173 3.42 26.75 -24.30
C ALA A 173 2.31 25.88 -24.90
N LEU A 174 2.55 24.58 -25.03
CA LEU A 174 1.60 23.60 -25.61
C LEU A 174 0.82 22.87 -24.52
N ASP A 175 1.22 22.98 -23.25
CA ASP A 175 0.71 22.16 -22.17
C ASP A 175 0.11 22.98 -21.04
N VAL A 176 -1.15 23.26 -21.19
CA VAL A 176 -1.96 23.91 -20.14
C VAL A 176 -2.36 22.96 -19.00
N ASN A 177 -2.09 21.64 -19.09
CA ASN A 177 -2.70 20.65 -18.20
C ASN A 177 -1.73 19.64 -17.56
N ASN A 178 -0.43 19.92 -17.60
CA ASN A 178 0.63 19.00 -17.13
C ASN A 178 0.76 18.91 -15.60
N LYS A 179 -0.32 19.08 -14.88
CA LYS A 179 -0.34 18.96 -13.45
C LYS A 179 -1.20 17.77 -13.06
N ILE A 180 -0.80 17.06 -12.01
CA ILE A 180 -1.70 16.13 -11.36
C ILE A 180 -2.93 16.95 -10.99
N ALA A 181 -3.95 16.83 -11.79
CA ALA A 181 -5.17 17.58 -11.65
C ALA A 181 -6.29 16.61 -11.34
N ARG A 182 -7.02 16.87 -10.28
CA ARG A 182 -8.34 16.36 -9.96
C ARG A 182 -8.39 14.89 -9.53
N ALA A 183 -9.02 14.66 -8.41
CA ALA A 183 -9.61 13.39 -8.09
C ALA A 183 -10.72 13.08 -9.08
N ASN A 184 -10.66 11.90 -9.68
CA ASN A 184 -11.89 11.30 -10.18
C ASN A 184 -12.76 10.90 -8.96
N THR A 185 -13.94 10.33 -9.20
CA THR A 185 -14.85 9.90 -8.13
C THR A 185 -14.23 8.86 -7.18
N ALA A 186 -13.07 8.28 -7.50
CA ALA A 186 -12.35 7.32 -6.68
C ALA A 186 -11.17 7.96 -5.90
N GLY A 187 -10.91 9.26 -6.06
CA GLY A 187 -9.79 9.95 -5.42
C GLY A 187 -8.42 9.65 -6.05
N GLU A 188 -8.39 9.04 -7.22
CA GLU A 188 -7.15 8.66 -7.92
C GLU A 188 -6.52 9.86 -8.61
N PRO A 189 -5.18 10.01 -8.57
CA PRO A 189 -4.49 11.04 -9.35
C PRO A 189 -4.56 10.72 -10.84
N TYR A 190 -4.85 11.71 -11.65
CA TYR A 190 -4.81 11.58 -13.09
C TYR A 190 -4.26 12.84 -13.78
N ILE A 191 -3.81 12.65 -15.00
CA ILE A 191 -3.40 13.70 -15.92
C ILE A 191 -4.34 13.68 -17.12
N THR A 192 -4.72 14.86 -17.59
CA THR A 192 -5.35 15.04 -18.90
C THR A 192 -4.28 15.50 -19.89
N GLY A 193 -4.20 14.85 -21.04
CA GLY A 193 -3.16 15.07 -22.02
C GLY A 193 -1.95 14.16 -21.75
N GLY A 194 -0.80 14.60 -22.16
CA GLY A 194 0.47 13.88 -22.03
C GLY A 194 1.22 13.82 -23.37
N TRP A 195 2.52 13.58 -23.31
CA TRP A 195 3.44 13.55 -24.45
C TRP A 195 4.44 12.39 -24.33
N PRO A 196 4.96 11.86 -25.42
CA PRO A 196 6.10 10.95 -25.37
C PRO A 196 7.26 11.56 -24.61
N GLY A 197 7.78 10.83 -23.63
CA GLY A 197 8.82 11.31 -22.73
C GLY A 197 8.32 11.89 -21.41
N ASP A 198 7.02 12.09 -21.24
CA ASP A 198 6.41 12.41 -19.93
C ASP A 198 6.42 11.20 -19.02
N TRP A 199 6.45 11.41 -17.69
CA TRP A 199 6.43 10.28 -16.76
C TRP A 199 5.73 10.57 -15.42
N TRP A 200 5.10 9.55 -14.87
CA TRP A 200 4.80 9.44 -13.45
C TRP A 200 6.07 9.11 -12.69
N LEU A 201 6.36 9.85 -11.63
CA LEU A 201 7.51 9.63 -10.77
C LEU A 201 7.08 9.32 -9.34
N PHE A 202 7.50 8.17 -8.84
CA PHE A 202 7.44 7.81 -7.42
C PHE A 202 8.78 8.16 -6.81
N THR A 203 8.79 9.04 -5.84
CA THR A 203 9.99 9.45 -5.10
C THR A 203 9.84 9.05 -3.65
N ILE A 204 10.84 8.37 -3.09
CA ILE A 204 10.93 8.09 -1.67
C ILE A 204 12.24 8.69 -1.17
N PRO A 205 12.19 9.86 -0.53
CA PRO A 205 13.38 10.60 -0.12
C PRO A 205 14.04 10.01 1.13
N GLU A 206 15.30 10.40 1.36
CA GLU A 206 16.05 10.12 2.58
C GLU A 206 16.17 8.62 2.91
N MET A 207 16.30 7.79 1.92
CA MET A 207 16.44 6.34 2.08
C MET A 207 17.89 5.93 2.22
N THR A 208 18.12 4.92 3.04
CA THR A 208 19.39 4.20 3.10
C THR A 208 19.15 2.75 2.83
N ILE A 209 19.69 2.26 1.72
CA ILE A 209 19.60 0.85 1.32
C ILE A 209 20.99 0.32 0.94
N LYS A 210 21.19 -0.97 1.11
CA LYS A 210 22.43 -1.66 0.70
C LYS A 210 22.37 -2.05 -0.77
N ALA A 211 23.51 -2.20 -1.40
CA ALA A 211 23.61 -2.87 -2.69
C ALA A 211 23.00 -4.27 -2.61
N GLY A 212 22.26 -4.66 -3.64
CA GLY A 212 21.50 -5.89 -3.70
C GLY A 212 20.09 -5.82 -3.06
N THR A 213 19.70 -4.66 -2.50
CA THR A 213 18.33 -4.50 -1.99
C THR A 213 17.32 -4.60 -3.12
N VAL A 214 16.26 -5.37 -2.90
CA VAL A 214 15.15 -5.52 -3.83
C VAL A 214 14.00 -4.62 -3.40
N ILE A 215 13.56 -3.76 -4.29
CA ILE A 215 12.39 -2.88 -4.13
C ILE A 215 11.26 -3.39 -5.00
N ASN A 216 10.09 -3.59 -4.42
CA ASN A 216 8.86 -3.90 -5.14
C ASN A 216 8.06 -2.63 -5.40
N ALA A 217 7.63 -2.42 -6.63
CA ALA A 217 6.62 -1.43 -6.99
C ALA A 217 5.33 -2.16 -7.37
N LYS A 218 4.24 -1.84 -6.65
CA LYS A 218 2.93 -2.45 -6.88
C LYS A 218 1.85 -1.40 -6.96
N PHE A 219 1.23 -1.27 -8.13
CA PHE A 219 0.14 -0.34 -8.38
C PHE A 219 -0.60 -0.70 -9.67
N HIS A 220 -1.78 -0.13 -9.84
CA HIS A 220 -2.48 -0.18 -11.12
C HIS A 220 -2.31 1.15 -11.87
N ALA A 221 -2.26 1.05 -13.19
CA ALA A 221 -2.29 2.19 -14.09
C ALA A 221 -3.34 1.97 -15.20
N ARG A 222 -3.92 3.06 -15.70
CA ARG A 222 -4.94 3.02 -16.75
C ARG A 222 -4.87 4.26 -17.62
N ALA A 223 -5.20 4.10 -18.90
CA ALA A 223 -5.42 5.21 -19.83
C ALA A 223 -6.89 5.23 -20.30
N SER A 224 -7.41 6.40 -20.70
CA SER A 224 -8.63 6.49 -21.50
C SER A 224 -8.35 6.03 -22.93
N GLY A 225 -9.39 5.84 -23.75
CA GLY A 225 -9.23 5.39 -25.13
C GLY A 225 -8.30 6.28 -25.98
N THR A 226 -8.29 7.57 -25.71
CA THR A 226 -7.43 8.58 -26.33
C THR A 226 -6.14 8.86 -25.54
N GLY A 227 -5.94 8.22 -24.39
CA GLY A 227 -4.71 8.31 -23.61
C GLY A 227 -3.58 7.46 -24.18
N MET A 228 -2.39 7.62 -23.63
CA MET A 228 -1.16 6.97 -24.09
C MET A 228 -1.16 5.47 -23.80
N LYS A 229 -0.79 4.65 -24.78
CA LYS A 229 -0.78 3.20 -24.68
C LYS A 229 0.53 2.63 -24.12
N TYR A 230 1.67 3.05 -24.63
CA TYR A 230 2.95 2.39 -24.40
C TYR A 230 3.77 3.10 -23.34
N TRP A 231 4.16 2.36 -22.31
CA TRP A 231 4.85 2.88 -21.13
C TRP A 231 6.05 2.02 -20.77
N MET A 232 7.06 2.65 -20.13
CA MET A 232 8.22 1.98 -19.59
C MET A 232 8.32 2.24 -18.09
N LEU A 233 8.26 1.15 -17.30
CA LEU A 233 8.65 1.18 -15.89
C LEU A 233 10.17 1.16 -15.83
N GLU A 234 10.74 2.13 -15.12
CA GLU A 234 12.17 2.27 -14.92
C GLU A 234 12.45 2.66 -13.45
N TYR A 235 13.64 2.32 -12.97
CA TYR A 235 14.15 2.74 -11.68
C TYR A 235 15.55 3.33 -11.84
N TYR A 236 15.90 4.29 -10.96
CA TYR A 236 17.18 4.98 -11.02
C TYR A 236 18.18 4.30 -10.11
N ASP A 237 19.25 3.75 -10.67
CA ASP A 237 20.27 3.04 -9.92
C ASP A 237 21.67 3.26 -10.53
N GLY A 238 22.64 3.62 -9.68
CA GLY A 238 24.02 3.84 -10.12
C GLY A 238 24.21 5.01 -11.11
N GLY A 239 23.32 6.02 -11.07
CA GLY A 239 23.42 7.18 -11.96
C GLY A 239 22.64 7.07 -13.27
N GLU A 240 21.92 5.97 -13.50
CA GLU A 240 21.18 5.73 -14.74
C GLU A 240 19.78 5.14 -14.50
N TRP A 241 18.89 5.32 -15.48
CA TRP A 241 17.58 4.69 -15.49
C TRP A 241 17.67 3.29 -16.08
N LYS A 242 17.30 2.27 -15.29
CA LYS A 242 17.27 0.85 -15.68
C LYS A 242 15.83 0.38 -15.90
N PRO A 243 15.57 -0.51 -16.87
CA PRO A 243 14.24 -1.10 -17.03
C PRO A 243 13.80 -1.88 -15.80
N GLY A 244 12.59 -1.59 -15.29
CA GLY A 244 11.99 -2.28 -14.14
C GLY A 244 11.25 -3.58 -14.52
N ALA A 245 11.16 -3.90 -15.82
CA ALA A 245 10.56 -5.13 -16.34
C ALA A 245 11.17 -5.49 -17.69
N PRO A 246 11.01 -6.74 -18.17
CA PRO A 246 11.49 -7.15 -19.48
C PRO A 246 10.98 -6.25 -20.60
N LEU A 247 11.86 -5.93 -21.53
CA LEU A 247 11.55 -5.05 -22.66
C LEU A 247 10.86 -5.81 -23.79
N GLN A 248 9.91 -5.14 -24.42
CA GLN A 248 9.32 -5.50 -25.69
C GLN A 248 9.64 -4.38 -26.69
N THR A 249 9.74 -4.71 -27.96
CA THR A 249 9.96 -3.72 -29.03
C THR A 249 8.79 -3.78 -30.00
N THR A 250 8.29 -2.64 -30.40
CA THR A 250 7.22 -2.53 -31.40
C THR A 250 7.49 -1.36 -32.33
N THR A 251 6.84 -1.42 -33.50
CA THR A 251 6.78 -0.32 -34.46
C THR A 251 5.32 0.09 -34.61
N VAL A 252 5.05 1.37 -34.47
CA VAL A 252 3.73 1.96 -34.69
C VAL A 252 3.80 3.01 -35.79
N GLY A 253 2.70 3.21 -36.50
CA GLY A 253 2.67 4.07 -37.68
C GLY A 253 3.18 3.38 -38.95
N GLU A 254 3.13 4.09 -40.07
CA GLU A 254 3.53 3.60 -41.38
C GLU A 254 4.41 4.64 -42.10
N GLY A 255 5.26 4.19 -43.02
CA GLY A 255 6.12 5.05 -43.82
C GLY A 255 7.00 5.95 -42.95
N ASP A 256 7.12 7.22 -43.31
CA ASP A 256 7.95 8.20 -42.60
C ASP A 256 7.44 8.54 -41.21
N GLN A 257 6.23 8.12 -40.87
CA GLN A 257 5.63 8.27 -39.53
C GLN A 257 5.86 7.07 -38.62
N ALA A 258 6.55 6.02 -39.11
CA ALA A 258 6.82 4.85 -38.32
C ALA A 258 7.80 5.15 -37.17
N GLN A 259 7.42 4.73 -35.95
CA GLN A 259 8.24 4.87 -34.74
C GLN A 259 8.52 3.49 -34.17
N THR A 260 9.79 3.15 -34.04
CA THR A 260 10.22 1.91 -33.36
C THR A 260 10.77 2.28 -31.98
N PHE A 261 10.26 1.65 -30.94
CA PHE A 261 10.67 1.91 -29.56
C PHE A 261 10.52 0.66 -28.70
N SER A 262 11.22 0.67 -27.55
CA SER A 262 11.06 -0.35 -26.51
C SER A 262 10.11 0.13 -25.42
N TYR A 263 9.34 -0.80 -24.86
CA TYR A 263 8.40 -0.58 -23.75
C TYR A 263 8.28 -1.84 -22.92
N ASN A 264 7.60 -1.76 -21.77
CA ASN A 264 7.33 -2.95 -20.96
C ASN A 264 5.89 -3.04 -20.44
N TYR A 265 5.08 -2.01 -20.62
CA TYR A 265 3.66 -2.01 -20.25
C TYR A 265 2.79 -1.36 -21.33
N GLU A 266 1.64 -1.97 -21.56
CA GLU A 266 0.55 -1.39 -22.34
C GLU A 266 -0.59 -0.97 -21.42
N MET A 267 -0.96 0.30 -21.45
CA MET A 267 -2.17 0.75 -20.79
C MET A 267 -3.37 0.60 -21.71
N MET A 268 -4.44 0.04 -21.17
CA MET A 268 -5.69 -0.19 -21.90
C MET A 268 -6.76 0.78 -21.42
N ASN A 269 -7.71 1.08 -22.30
CA ASN A 269 -8.88 1.86 -21.93
C ASN A 269 -10.00 1.03 -21.28
N THR A 270 -9.95 -0.28 -21.47
CA THR A 270 -10.97 -1.23 -21.01
C THR A 270 -10.64 -1.84 -19.65
N ASP A 271 -9.35 -1.84 -19.27
CA ASP A 271 -8.89 -2.53 -18.06
C ASP A 271 -7.77 -1.77 -17.35
N HIS A 272 -7.52 -2.13 -16.10
CA HIS A 272 -6.43 -1.62 -15.29
C HIS A 272 -5.19 -2.51 -15.45
N CYS A 273 -4.09 -1.93 -15.89
CA CYS A 273 -2.81 -2.61 -15.96
C CYS A 273 -2.21 -2.73 -14.55
N LEU A 274 -2.02 -3.95 -14.06
CA LEU A 274 -1.29 -4.20 -12.82
C LEU A 274 0.21 -4.16 -13.09
N ILE A 275 0.90 -3.29 -12.39
CA ILE A 275 2.35 -3.25 -12.28
C ILE A 275 2.69 -3.83 -10.90
N ASP A 276 3.38 -4.97 -10.87
CA ASP A 276 3.86 -5.65 -9.67
C ASP A 276 5.25 -6.21 -9.99
N ARG A 277 6.30 -5.44 -9.64
CA ARG A 277 7.67 -5.74 -10.08
C ARG A 277 8.70 -5.51 -9.00
N ASN A 278 9.57 -6.49 -8.89
CA ASN A 278 10.78 -6.43 -8.09
C ASN A 278 11.92 -5.86 -8.94
N MET A 279 12.60 -4.86 -8.41
CA MET A 279 13.75 -4.19 -9.00
C MET A 279 14.93 -4.31 -8.05
N THR A 280 16.06 -4.86 -8.50
CA THR A 280 17.26 -5.00 -7.68
C THR A 280 18.14 -3.78 -7.86
N PHE A 281 18.36 -3.04 -6.76
CA PHE A 281 19.29 -1.90 -6.73
C PHE A 281 20.71 -2.45 -6.53
N GLU A 282 21.52 -2.40 -7.57
CA GLU A 282 22.90 -2.91 -7.53
C GLU A 282 23.84 -1.98 -6.77
N HIS A 283 23.43 -0.73 -6.55
CA HIS A 283 24.18 0.28 -5.82
C HIS A 283 23.50 0.63 -4.50
N ALA A 284 24.32 0.90 -3.48
CA ALA A 284 23.79 1.39 -2.21
C ALA A 284 23.31 2.84 -2.35
N ILE A 285 22.23 3.17 -1.66
CA ILE A 285 21.75 4.55 -1.48
C ILE A 285 22.03 4.93 -0.02
N ASN A 286 22.70 6.08 0.20
CA ASN A 286 23.00 6.60 1.52
C ASN A 286 22.34 7.96 1.69
N ASN A 287 21.23 8.01 2.45
CA ASN A 287 20.43 9.21 2.66
C ASN A 287 20.04 9.89 1.33
N GLY A 288 19.61 9.11 0.37
CA GLY A 288 19.24 9.56 -0.97
C GLY A 288 17.83 9.13 -1.35
N ASP A 289 17.43 9.41 -2.58
CA ASP A 289 16.10 9.13 -3.07
C ASP A 289 16.03 7.78 -3.79
N ILE A 290 15.00 6.97 -3.47
CA ILE A 290 14.56 5.90 -4.35
C ILE A 290 13.63 6.54 -5.40
N LEU A 291 14.01 6.39 -6.67
CA LEU A 291 13.26 6.93 -7.80
C LEU A 291 12.78 5.80 -8.71
N ILE A 292 11.47 5.75 -8.93
CA ILE A 292 10.83 4.81 -9.85
C ILE A 292 9.90 5.62 -10.75
N ARG A 293 9.98 5.42 -12.07
CA ARG A 293 9.12 6.14 -13.01
C ARG A 293 8.39 5.21 -13.97
N LEU A 294 7.25 5.68 -14.42
CA LEU A 294 6.48 5.11 -15.51
C LEU A 294 6.45 6.15 -16.63
N ARG A 295 7.28 5.94 -17.68
CA ARG A 295 7.52 6.89 -18.75
C ARG A 295 6.73 6.53 -20.00
N CYS A 296 6.08 7.51 -20.61
CA CYS A 296 5.40 7.37 -21.89
C CYS A 296 6.42 7.22 -23.03
N MET A 297 6.23 6.22 -23.87
CA MET A 297 7.20 5.87 -24.92
C MET A 297 6.81 6.34 -26.31
N ALA A 298 5.51 6.48 -26.58
CA ALA A 298 5.05 6.83 -27.92
C ALA A 298 3.74 7.58 -27.89
N ASN A 299 3.54 8.43 -28.88
CA ASN A 299 2.30 9.13 -29.13
C ASN A 299 1.28 8.21 -29.84
N TRP A 300 0.79 7.18 -29.11
CA TRP A 300 -0.12 6.18 -29.63
C TRP A 300 -1.26 5.90 -28.67
N GLN A 301 -2.50 5.91 -29.19
CA GLN A 301 -3.71 5.81 -28.37
C GLN A 301 -3.91 4.41 -27.78
N ALA A 302 -4.39 4.36 -26.53
CA ALA A 302 -4.75 3.11 -25.83
C ALA A 302 -5.87 2.32 -26.52
N SER A 303 -6.74 2.98 -27.28
CA SER A 303 -7.77 2.33 -28.11
C SER A 303 -7.22 1.67 -29.37
N GLY A 304 -5.95 1.86 -29.70
CA GLY A 304 -5.34 1.36 -30.94
C GLY A 304 -5.72 2.12 -32.21
N LYS A 305 -6.43 3.26 -32.09
CA LYS A 305 -6.95 4.03 -33.24
C LYS A 305 -5.94 5.01 -33.85
N GLY A 306 -4.66 4.80 -33.66
CA GLY A 306 -3.62 5.62 -34.26
C GLY A 306 -2.94 6.60 -33.30
N ALA A 307 -2.04 7.43 -33.83
CA ALA A 307 -1.33 8.42 -33.06
C ALA A 307 -2.24 9.52 -32.51
N LEU A 308 -1.84 10.09 -31.37
CA LEU A 308 -2.50 11.27 -30.83
C LEU A 308 -2.18 12.49 -31.68
N ALA A 309 -3.20 13.22 -32.07
CA ALA A 309 -3.00 14.43 -32.89
C ALA A 309 -2.56 15.66 -32.06
N ALA A 310 -2.70 15.62 -30.73
CA ALA A 310 -2.39 16.74 -29.84
C ALA A 310 -2.25 16.27 -28.37
N PRO A 311 -1.54 17.00 -27.49
CA PRO A 311 -1.35 16.68 -26.09
C PRO A 311 -2.64 16.62 -25.25
N ASN A 312 -3.77 17.09 -25.78
CA ASN A 312 -5.07 17.10 -25.11
C ASN A 312 -5.87 15.80 -25.25
N GLY A 313 -5.27 14.75 -25.77
CA GLY A 313 -5.96 13.58 -26.31
C GLY A 313 -6.43 12.52 -25.32
N GLY A 314 -6.49 12.76 -24.06
CA GLY A 314 -7.04 11.77 -23.14
C GLY A 314 -6.45 11.82 -21.74
N THR A 315 -6.82 10.86 -20.92
CA THR A 315 -6.37 10.80 -19.52
C THR A 315 -5.58 9.54 -19.28
N HIS A 316 -4.63 9.62 -18.35
CA HIS A 316 -3.99 8.46 -17.75
C HIS A 316 -3.85 8.69 -16.24
N ARG A 317 -3.83 7.62 -15.47
CA ARG A 317 -3.90 7.68 -14.01
C ARG A 317 -3.16 6.53 -13.33
N ILE A 318 -2.74 6.79 -12.10
CA ILE A 318 -2.40 5.75 -11.14
C ILE A 318 -3.70 5.43 -10.40
N SER A 319 -4.07 4.16 -10.31
CA SER A 319 -5.40 3.75 -9.87
C SER A 319 -5.37 2.65 -8.82
N VAL A 320 -6.50 2.44 -8.15
CA VAL A 320 -6.76 1.34 -7.24
C VAL A 320 -7.75 0.38 -7.89
N GLN A 321 -7.39 -0.88 -7.96
CA GLN A 321 -8.25 -1.97 -8.40
C GLN A 321 -8.09 -3.15 -7.46
N ASN A 322 -9.17 -3.86 -7.15
CA ASN A 322 -9.17 -5.03 -6.27
C ASN A 322 -8.56 -4.75 -4.87
N ASN A 323 -8.75 -3.52 -4.35
CA ASN A 323 -8.18 -3.06 -3.09
C ASN A 323 -6.64 -3.04 -3.02
N ILE A 324 -5.97 -3.01 -4.18
CA ILE A 324 -4.52 -2.84 -4.27
C ILE A 324 -4.21 -1.36 -4.31
N ASN A 325 -3.74 -0.83 -3.19
CA ASN A 325 -3.22 0.52 -3.08
C ASN A 325 -1.81 0.60 -3.69
N PRO A 326 -1.46 1.69 -4.37
CA PRO A 326 -0.08 1.92 -4.81
C PRO A 326 0.90 1.84 -3.66
N THR A 327 1.93 1.02 -3.82
CA THR A 327 2.89 0.70 -2.77
C THR A 327 4.29 0.56 -3.34
N ILE A 328 5.25 1.13 -2.66
CA ILE A 328 6.68 0.84 -2.85
C ILE A 328 7.17 0.18 -1.57
N SER A 329 7.72 -1.03 -1.67
CA SER A 329 8.15 -1.81 -0.51
C SER A 329 9.54 -2.42 -0.70
N ILE A 330 10.26 -2.63 0.39
CA ILE A 330 11.50 -3.40 0.41
C ILE A 330 11.12 -4.87 0.54
N VAL A 331 11.62 -5.69 -0.37
CA VAL A 331 11.44 -7.15 -0.32
C VAL A 331 12.56 -7.71 0.55
N GLN A 332 12.19 -8.45 1.61
CA GLN A 332 13.13 -9.11 2.52
C GLN A 332 13.48 -10.50 2.01
#